data_5a7766705605fcf2dc06ddebb73247ff
#
_entry.id   5a7766705605fcf2dc06ddebb73247ff
#
_cell.length_a   1.000
_cell.length_b   1.000
_cell.length_c   1.000
_cell.angle_alpha   90.00
_cell.angle_beta   90.00
_cell.angle_gamma   90.00
#
_symmetry.space_group_name_H-M   'P 1'
#
loop_
_entity.id
_entity.type
_entity.pdbx_description
1 polymer ?
#
loop_
_entity_poly.entity_id
_entity_poly.type
_entity_poly.pdbx_seq_one_letter_code
_entity_poly.pdbx_strand_id
1 'polypeptide(L)'
;ISWMVLFMIMPVQGGLLYLLWGDKRPAFRLRKKLDWAYDRIRPLRRTDPAAQAMLERANPRAGRTAAYLRDFAAYPVYSGTNVKFYASGEAAFPDLLEALESAQKSILLEFFIISKGKMWDAVHDVLRRKAAQGVDVRMIYDDVGCATGLPAQYWKTLQVEGIQAVPFNPFVPLLNLVMNSRDHRKIVVIDGKIGYTG
;
A
#
# COMPACT_ATOMS: atom_id res chain seq x y z
N ILE A 1 9.93 3.49 26.09
CA ILE A 1 10.21 4.47 27.19
C ILE A 1 8.89 5.05 27.72
N SER A 2 7.98 5.54 26.90
CA SER A 2 6.73 6.19 27.33
C SER A 2 5.84 5.33 28.23
N TRP A 3 5.70 4.03 27.95
CA TRP A 3 4.90 3.11 28.78
C TRP A 3 5.54 2.87 30.15
N MET A 4 6.87 2.78 30.24
CA MET A 4 7.55 2.60 31.51
C MET A 4 7.31 3.78 32.46
N VAL A 5 7.38 5.01 31.93
CA VAL A 5 7.08 6.22 32.71
C VAL A 5 5.62 6.21 33.20
N LEU A 6 4.67 5.82 32.34
CA LEU A 6 3.27 5.73 32.71
C LEU A 6 3.02 4.68 33.79
N PHE A 7 3.69 3.52 33.73
CA PHE A 7 3.61 2.49 34.78
C PHE A 7 4.20 2.96 36.11
N MET A 8 5.26 3.78 36.08
CA MET A 8 5.87 4.31 37.31
C MET A 8 4.97 5.34 37.99
N ILE A 9 4.25 6.18 37.25
CA ILE A 9 3.42 7.25 37.79
C ILE A 9 2.01 6.72 38.14
N MET A 10 1.44 5.86 37.31
CA MET A 10 0.07 5.35 37.42
C MET A 10 0.05 3.84 37.11
N PRO A 11 0.48 2.98 38.05
CA PRO A 11 0.72 1.56 37.75
C PRO A 11 -0.56 0.81 37.30
N VAL A 12 -1.67 1.01 37.96
CA VAL A 12 -2.94 0.32 37.65
C VAL A 12 -3.54 0.87 36.35
N GLN A 13 -3.67 2.20 36.25
CA GLN A 13 -4.21 2.87 35.07
C GLN A 13 -3.29 2.68 33.86
N GLY A 14 -1.97 2.79 34.06
CA GLY A 14 -0.98 2.53 33.03
C GLY A 14 -1.03 1.10 32.51
N GLY A 15 -1.22 0.11 33.40
CA GLY A 15 -1.43 -1.28 33.04
C GLY A 15 -2.70 -1.48 32.20
N LEU A 16 -3.81 -0.88 32.61
CA LEU A 16 -5.06 -0.93 31.86
C LEU A 16 -4.94 -0.28 30.47
N LEU A 17 -4.33 0.90 30.41
CA LEU A 17 -4.08 1.59 29.15
C LEU A 17 -3.15 0.79 28.24
N TYR A 18 -2.14 0.13 28.79
CA TYR A 18 -1.25 -0.74 28.04
C TYR A 18 -1.98 -1.95 27.46
N LEU A 19 -2.86 -2.58 28.22
CA LEU A 19 -3.68 -3.69 27.72
C LEU A 19 -4.59 -3.24 26.56
N LEU A 20 -5.07 -1.99 26.60
CA LEU A 20 -5.96 -1.45 25.58
C LEU A 20 -5.20 -0.94 24.33
N TRP A 21 -4.03 -0.33 24.52
CA TRP A 21 -3.31 0.37 23.42
C TRP A 21 -1.84 -0.01 23.27
N GLY A 22 -1.26 -0.79 24.20
CA GLY A 22 0.16 -1.14 24.17
C GLY A 22 0.53 -2.29 23.22
N ASP A 23 -0.43 -3.15 22.91
CA ASP A 23 -0.17 -4.31 22.05
C ASP A 23 -0.07 -3.87 20.57
N LYS A 24 1.10 -4.13 19.98
CA LYS A 24 1.39 -3.83 18.57
C LYS A 24 0.96 -4.94 17.60
N ARG A 25 0.42 -6.03 18.11
CA ARG A 25 -0.06 -7.13 17.28
C ARG A 25 -1.31 -6.69 16.52
N PRO A 26 -1.41 -6.94 15.19
CA PRO A 26 -2.64 -6.67 14.46
C PRO A 26 -3.79 -7.44 15.10
N ALA A 27 -4.96 -6.80 15.18
CA ALA A 27 -6.15 -7.47 15.69
C ALA A 27 -6.32 -8.81 14.95
N PHE A 28 -6.67 -9.85 15.68
CA PHE A 28 -6.84 -11.20 15.14
C PHE A 28 -7.68 -11.25 13.85
N ARG A 29 -8.74 -10.42 13.78
CA ARG A 29 -9.61 -10.32 12.61
C ARG A 29 -8.90 -9.75 11.38
N LEU A 30 -8.05 -8.73 11.56
CA LEU A 30 -7.28 -8.12 10.47
C LEU A 30 -6.22 -9.11 9.98
N ARG A 31 -5.51 -9.76 10.89
CA ARG A 31 -4.53 -10.79 10.55
C ARG A 31 -5.17 -11.92 9.75
N LYS A 32 -6.32 -12.45 10.20
CA LYS A 32 -7.04 -13.51 9.48
C LYS A 32 -7.46 -13.08 8.07
N LYS A 33 -7.88 -11.82 7.88
CA LYS A 33 -8.20 -11.29 6.54
C LYS A 33 -6.96 -11.18 5.65
N LEU A 34 -5.84 -10.73 6.22
CA LEU A 34 -4.58 -10.64 5.48
C LEU A 34 -4.06 -12.03 5.10
N ASP A 35 -4.03 -12.98 6.03
CA ASP A 35 -3.61 -14.36 5.78
C ASP A 35 -4.47 -14.98 4.67
N TRP A 36 -5.79 -14.82 4.73
CA TRP A 36 -6.70 -15.27 3.68
C TRP A 36 -6.39 -14.64 2.30
N ALA A 37 -6.10 -13.33 2.25
CA ALA A 37 -5.75 -12.65 1.02
C ALA A 37 -4.39 -13.15 0.47
N TYR A 38 -3.40 -13.35 1.34
CA TYR A 38 -2.09 -13.89 0.97
C TYR A 38 -2.19 -15.32 0.41
N ASP A 39 -2.98 -16.19 1.04
CA ASP A 39 -3.18 -17.57 0.59
C ASP A 39 -3.82 -17.63 -0.81
N ARG A 40 -4.73 -16.70 -1.12
CA ARG A 40 -5.35 -16.61 -2.46
C ARG A 40 -4.40 -16.07 -3.54
N ILE A 41 -3.50 -15.17 -3.17
CA ILE A 41 -2.57 -14.54 -4.12
C ILE A 41 -1.34 -15.42 -4.35
N ARG A 42 -0.91 -16.18 -3.32
CA ARG A 42 0.28 -17.01 -3.38
C ARG A 42 0.35 -17.94 -4.59
N PRO A 43 -0.69 -18.70 -4.95
CA PRO A 43 -0.66 -19.58 -6.13
C PRO A 43 -0.63 -18.81 -7.46
N LEU A 44 -1.03 -17.53 -7.48
CA LEU A 44 -1.03 -16.70 -8.69
C LEU A 44 0.34 -16.11 -8.99
N ARG A 45 1.27 -16.14 -8.03
CA ARG A 45 2.63 -15.64 -8.21
C ARG A 45 3.44 -16.64 -9.03
N ARG A 46 3.74 -16.25 -10.24
CA ARG A 46 4.62 -17.02 -11.11
C ARG A 46 6.06 -16.96 -10.57
N THR A 47 6.78 -18.04 -10.67
CA THR A 47 8.23 -18.08 -10.41
C THR A 47 8.98 -18.04 -11.74
N ASP A 48 10.13 -17.38 -11.76
CA ASP A 48 11.07 -17.40 -12.90
C ASP A 48 12.38 -18.05 -12.44
N PRO A 49 12.50 -19.40 -12.56
CA PRO A 49 13.71 -20.13 -12.13
C PRO A 49 14.95 -19.70 -12.93
N ALA A 50 14.78 -19.29 -14.20
CA ALA A 50 15.89 -18.85 -15.03
C ALA A 50 16.44 -17.50 -14.54
N ALA A 51 15.56 -16.55 -14.17
CA ALA A 51 15.97 -15.28 -13.57
C ALA A 51 16.68 -15.51 -12.22
N GLN A 52 16.18 -16.40 -11.38
CA GLN A 52 16.84 -16.77 -10.12
C GLN A 52 18.24 -17.33 -10.36
N ALA A 53 18.40 -18.31 -11.27
CA ALA A 53 19.69 -18.91 -11.57
C ALA A 53 20.68 -17.89 -12.18
N MET A 54 20.19 -16.99 -13.03
CA MET A 54 21.00 -15.91 -13.60
C MET A 54 21.51 -14.96 -12.51
N LEU A 55 20.63 -14.57 -11.59
CA LEU A 55 21.01 -13.71 -10.46
C LEU A 55 22.02 -14.38 -9.53
N GLU A 56 21.85 -15.67 -9.23
CA GLU A 56 22.77 -16.45 -8.41
C GLU A 56 24.17 -16.54 -9.01
N ARG A 57 24.26 -16.69 -10.33
CA ARG A 57 25.54 -16.69 -11.07
C ARG A 57 26.20 -15.34 -11.10
N ALA A 58 25.41 -14.27 -11.35
CA ALA A 58 25.92 -12.90 -11.46
C ALA A 58 26.31 -12.32 -10.09
N ASN A 59 25.54 -12.61 -9.06
CA ASN A 59 25.76 -12.14 -7.69
C ASN A 59 25.22 -13.15 -6.66
N PRO A 60 26.07 -14.08 -6.15
CA PRO A 60 25.64 -15.12 -5.23
C PRO A 60 25.01 -14.61 -3.93
N ARG A 61 25.41 -13.41 -3.45
CA ARG A 61 24.80 -12.78 -2.26
C ARG A 61 23.38 -12.33 -2.55
N ALA A 62 23.16 -11.62 -3.65
CA ALA A 62 21.83 -11.21 -4.09
C ALA A 62 20.94 -12.42 -4.39
N GLY A 63 21.50 -13.47 -4.99
CA GLY A 63 20.80 -14.74 -5.23
C GLY A 63 20.26 -15.38 -3.94
N ARG A 64 21.07 -15.45 -2.87
CA ARG A 64 20.62 -15.95 -1.56
C ARG A 64 19.52 -15.07 -0.94
N THR A 65 19.64 -13.76 -1.03
CA THR A 65 18.60 -12.84 -0.56
C THR A 65 17.30 -13.03 -1.34
N ALA A 66 17.39 -13.17 -2.65
CA ALA A 66 16.22 -13.41 -3.51
C ALA A 66 15.56 -14.77 -3.21
N ALA A 67 16.34 -15.83 -2.98
CA ALA A 67 15.84 -17.14 -2.56
C ALA A 67 15.08 -17.03 -1.23
N TYR A 68 15.64 -16.33 -0.24
CA TYR A 68 14.97 -16.08 1.03
C TYR A 68 13.63 -15.34 0.85
N LEU A 69 13.60 -14.27 0.06
CA LEU A 69 12.38 -13.51 -0.23
C LEU A 69 11.33 -14.36 -0.95
N ARG A 70 11.75 -15.22 -1.88
CA ARG A 70 10.85 -16.17 -2.56
C ARG A 70 10.25 -17.17 -1.58
N ASP A 71 11.07 -17.79 -0.73
CA ASP A 71 10.65 -18.94 0.07
C ASP A 71 9.84 -18.51 1.32
N PHE A 72 10.21 -17.39 1.96
CA PHE A 72 9.59 -16.92 3.20
C PHE A 72 8.56 -15.80 2.99
N ALA A 73 8.79 -14.92 2.03
CA ALA A 73 7.89 -13.79 1.77
C ALA A 73 7.02 -13.97 0.52
N ALA A 74 7.24 -15.06 -0.24
CA ALA A 74 6.58 -15.33 -1.51
C ALA A 74 6.75 -14.20 -2.56
N TYR A 75 7.94 -13.57 -2.59
CA TYR A 75 8.34 -12.57 -3.59
C TYR A 75 9.46 -13.15 -4.48
N PRO A 76 9.12 -13.83 -5.58
CA PRO A 76 10.11 -14.35 -6.51
C PRO A 76 10.77 -13.24 -7.33
N VAL A 77 11.94 -13.55 -7.89
CA VAL A 77 12.63 -12.71 -8.86
C VAL A 77 11.98 -12.85 -10.22
N TYR A 78 11.95 -11.77 -10.97
CA TYR A 78 11.51 -11.74 -12.36
C TYR A 78 12.60 -11.13 -13.25
N SER A 79 12.62 -11.55 -14.52
CA SER A 79 13.43 -10.96 -15.58
C SER A 79 12.59 -10.02 -16.45
N GLY A 80 13.24 -9.26 -17.35
CA GLY A 80 12.57 -8.43 -18.34
C GLY A 80 11.95 -7.14 -17.78
N THR A 81 12.40 -6.68 -16.61
CA THR A 81 11.95 -5.43 -16.00
C THR A 81 12.93 -4.31 -16.28
N ASN A 82 12.45 -3.21 -16.89
CA ASN A 82 13.19 -1.95 -17.00
C ASN A 82 12.89 -1.08 -15.78
N VAL A 83 13.94 -0.51 -15.19
CA VAL A 83 13.82 0.35 -13.99
C VAL A 83 14.27 1.75 -14.33
N LYS A 84 13.44 2.75 -14.00
CA LYS A 84 13.77 4.17 -14.09
C LYS A 84 13.75 4.76 -12.68
N PHE A 85 14.86 5.37 -12.28
CA PHE A 85 14.97 6.08 -11.01
C PHE A 85 14.66 7.56 -11.20
N TYR A 86 13.88 8.14 -10.30
CA TYR A 86 13.59 9.57 -10.24
C TYR A 86 14.20 10.16 -8.97
N ALA A 87 14.93 11.24 -9.12
CA ALA A 87 15.58 11.89 -7.98
C ALA A 87 14.61 12.67 -7.07
N SER A 88 13.41 12.99 -7.57
CA SER A 88 12.38 13.68 -6.80
C SER A 88 10.97 13.34 -7.30
N GLY A 89 9.96 13.67 -6.49
CA GLY A 89 8.55 13.53 -6.86
C GLY A 89 8.17 14.41 -8.05
N GLU A 90 8.73 15.62 -8.13
CA GLU A 90 8.50 16.54 -9.25
C GLU A 90 9.01 15.98 -10.58
N ALA A 91 10.14 15.26 -10.54
CA ALA A 91 10.67 14.59 -11.72
C ALA A 91 9.84 13.37 -12.14
N ALA A 92 9.23 12.66 -11.18
CA ALA A 92 8.39 11.49 -11.44
C ALA A 92 6.96 11.86 -11.89
N PHE A 93 6.45 13.01 -11.47
CA PHE A 93 5.05 13.36 -11.61
C PHE A 93 4.55 13.47 -13.06
N PRO A 94 5.26 14.12 -14.00
CA PRO A 94 4.86 14.16 -15.40
C PRO A 94 4.74 12.76 -16.02
N ASP A 95 5.73 11.92 -15.80
CA ASP A 95 5.74 10.53 -16.30
C ASP A 95 4.61 9.71 -15.69
N LEU A 96 4.29 9.93 -14.40
CA LEU A 96 3.15 9.28 -13.75
C LEU A 96 1.83 9.69 -14.40
N LEU A 97 1.61 10.98 -14.67
CA LEU A 97 0.40 11.45 -15.35
C LEU A 97 0.28 10.88 -16.76
N GLU A 98 1.36 10.88 -17.54
CA GLU A 98 1.38 10.28 -18.87
C GLU A 98 1.05 8.78 -18.83
N ALA A 99 1.63 8.05 -17.87
CA ALA A 99 1.34 6.64 -17.70
C ALA A 99 -0.12 6.38 -17.30
N LEU A 100 -0.70 7.18 -16.39
CA LEU A 100 -2.12 7.10 -16.03
C LEU A 100 -3.03 7.37 -17.22
N GLU A 101 -2.71 8.38 -18.04
CA GLU A 101 -3.45 8.68 -19.28
C GLU A 101 -3.36 7.55 -20.31
N SER A 102 -2.28 6.79 -20.33
CA SER A 102 -2.10 5.68 -21.26
C SER A 102 -2.91 4.43 -20.89
N ALA A 103 -3.47 4.37 -19.69
CA ALA A 103 -4.20 3.21 -19.15
C ALA A 103 -5.36 2.79 -20.06
N GLN A 104 -5.45 1.48 -20.34
CA GLN A 104 -6.50 0.89 -21.17
C GLN A 104 -7.37 -0.14 -20.42
N LYS A 105 -6.84 -0.75 -19.38
CA LYS A 105 -7.49 -1.86 -18.67
C LYS A 105 -7.73 -1.57 -17.20
N SER A 106 -6.67 -1.18 -16.48
CA SER A 106 -6.76 -1.02 -15.04
C SER A 106 -5.74 -0.03 -14.49
N ILE A 107 -6.14 0.68 -13.43
CA ILE A 107 -5.27 1.52 -12.62
C ILE A 107 -5.50 1.11 -11.15
N LEU A 108 -4.43 0.63 -10.50
CA LEU A 108 -4.45 0.24 -9.10
C LEU A 108 -3.56 1.18 -8.30
N LEU A 109 -4.10 1.78 -7.24
CA LEU A 109 -3.39 2.74 -6.40
C LEU A 109 -3.45 2.33 -4.94
N GLU A 110 -2.32 2.49 -4.25
CA GLU A 110 -2.18 2.27 -2.81
C GLU A 110 -1.33 3.40 -2.22
N PHE A 111 -1.92 4.21 -1.32
CA PHE A 111 -1.24 5.37 -0.77
C PHE A 111 -1.43 5.48 0.75
N PHE A 112 -0.37 5.89 1.45
CA PHE A 112 -0.44 6.20 2.87
C PHE A 112 -1.08 7.57 3.12
N ILE A 113 -0.61 8.60 2.44
CA ILE A 113 -1.08 9.98 2.59
C ILE A 113 -1.50 10.52 1.23
N ILE A 114 -2.70 11.07 1.19
CA ILE A 114 -3.21 11.87 0.09
C ILE A 114 -3.70 13.18 0.68
N SER A 115 -3.31 14.27 0.06
CA SER A 115 -3.77 15.61 0.43
C SER A 115 -4.27 16.34 -0.80
N LYS A 116 -5.36 17.08 -0.65
CA LYS A 116 -5.85 17.98 -1.71
C LYS A 116 -4.76 18.95 -2.13
N GLY A 117 -4.66 19.23 -3.40
CA GLY A 117 -3.69 20.14 -3.98
C GLY A 117 -3.38 19.77 -5.42
N LYS A 118 -2.59 20.60 -6.10
CA LYS A 118 -2.35 20.53 -7.56
C LYS A 118 -1.99 19.13 -8.07
N MET A 119 -1.14 18.39 -7.34
CA MET A 119 -0.73 17.05 -7.76
C MET A 119 -1.90 16.05 -7.65
N TRP A 120 -2.58 16.03 -6.50
CA TRP A 120 -3.72 15.13 -6.31
C TRP A 120 -4.87 15.48 -7.24
N ASP A 121 -5.18 16.76 -7.41
CA ASP A 121 -6.28 17.20 -8.27
C ASP A 121 -6.04 16.75 -9.73
N ALA A 122 -4.81 16.85 -10.23
CA ALA A 122 -4.45 16.37 -11.56
C ALA A 122 -4.56 14.84 -11.70
N VAL A 123 -4.05 14.08 -10.72
CA VAL A 123 -4.21 12.62 -10.69
C VAL A 123 -5.69 12.24 -10.63
N HIS A 124 -6.45 12.83 -9.71
CA HIS A 124 -7.87 12.55 -9.52
C HIS A 124 -8.68 12.81 -10.79
N ASP A 125 -8.39 13.90 -11.50
CA ASP A 125 -9.07 14.20 -12.77
C ASP A 125 -8.80 13.13 -13.84
N VAL A 126 -7.56 12.64 -13.95
CA VAL A 126 -7.24 11.50 -14.82
C VAL A 126 -8.00 10.25 -14.40
N LEU A 127 -7.99 9.89 -13.12
CA LEU A 127 -8.67 8.69 -12.62
C LEU A 127 -10.18 8.73 -12.91
N ARG A 128 -10.82 9.87 -12.69
CA ARG A 128 -12.24 10.09 -12.98
C ARG A 128 -12.55 9.91 -14.48
N ARG A 129 -11.73 10.51 -15.37
CA ARG A 129 -11.91 10.35 -16.83
C ARG A 129 -11.70 8.91 -17.27
N LYS A 130 -10.70 8.21 -16.72
CA LYS A 130 -10.43 6.81 -17.03
C LYS A 130 -11.53 5.88 -16.54
N ALA A 131 -12.05 6.10 -15.33
CA ALA A 131 -13.21 5.35 -14.83
C ALA A 131 -14.44 5.55 -15.74
N ALA A 132 -14.74 6.78 -16.17
CA ALA A 132 -15.81 7.08 -17.11
C ALA A 132 -15.63 6.41 -18.49
N GLN A 133 -14.38 6.11 -18.89
CA GLN A 133 -14.06 5.36 -20.12
C GLN A 133 -14.12 3.84 -19.94
N GLY A 134 -14.46 3.34 -18.75
CA GLY A 134 -14.57 1.92 -18.46
C GLY A 134 -13.28 1.23 -18.01
N VAL A 135 -12.21 2.01 -17.72
CA VAL A 135 -10.99 1.46 -17.09
C VAL A 135 -11.30 1.07 -15.64
N ASP A 136 -10.85 -0.10 -15.20
CA ASP A 136 -11.02 -0.57 -13.83
C ASP A 136 -10.08 0.19 -12.88
N VAL A 137 -10.60 1.24 -12.24
CA VAL A 137 -9.83 2.10 -11.32
C VAL A 137 -10.10 1.68 -9.88
N ARG A 138 -9.06 1.21 -9.18
CA ARG A 138 -9.15 0.79 -7.78
C ARG A 138 -8.14 1.52 -6.93
N MET A 139 -8.56 1.90 -5.74
CA MET A 139 -7.73 2.67 -4.83
C MET A 139 -7.87 2.22 -3.38
N ILE A 140 -6.73 2.06 -2.71
CA ILE A 140 -6.65 1.90 -1.26
C ILE A 140 -5.86 3.09 -0.71
N TYR A 141 -6.33 3.70 0.37
CA TYR A 141 -5.59 4.73 1.08
C TYR A 141 -5.75 4.55 2.59
N ASP A 142 -4.71 4.92 3.35
CA ASP A 142 -4.75 4.83 4.81
C ASP A 142 -5.67 5.91 5.39
N ASP A 143 -6.66 5.50 6.19
CA ASP A 143 -7.67 6.41 6.71
C ASP A 143 -7.09 7.49 7.65
N VAL A 144 -6.18 7.08 8.54
CA VAL A 144 -5.53 8.03 9.46
C VAL A 144 -4.48 8.88 8.75
N GLY A 145 -3.73 8.29 7.83
CA GLY A 145 -2.75 9.03 7.02
C GLY A 145 -3.39 10.14 6.20
N CYS A 146 -4.62 9.94 5.74
CA CYS A 146 -5.37 10.90 4.94
C CYS A 146 -6.32 11.81 5.74
N ALA A 147 -6.49 11.61 7.05
CA ALA A 147 -7.49 12.28 7.88
C ALA A 147 -7.39 13.81 7.88
N THR A 148 -6.20 14.38 7.72
CA THR A 148 -5.98 15.83 7.63
C THR A 148 -5.98 16.36 6.19
N GLY A 149 -5.79 15.49 5.21
CA GLY A 149 -5.64 15.86 3.80
C GLY A 149 -6.91 15.68 2.96
N LEU A 150 -7.82 14.80 3.40
CA LEU A 150 -9.05 14.46 2.68
C LEU A 150 -10.29 14.67 3.56
N PRO A 151 -11.47 14.93 2.96
CA PRO A 151 -12.73 14.95 3.68
C PRO A 151 -13.06 13.60 4.31
N ALA A 152 -13.83 13.60 5.40
CA ALA A 152 -14.34 12.36 5.98
C ALA A 152 -15.13 11.55 4.94
N GLN A 153 -14.92 10.25 4.93
CA GLN A 153 -15.57 9.33 3.98
C GLN A 153 -15.33 9.65 2.49
N TYR A 154 -14.17 10.23 2.15
CA TYR A 154 -13.81 10.59 0.78
C TYR A 154 -13.95 9.45 -0.22
N TRP A 155 -13.76 8.20 0.22
CA TRP A 155 -13.97 7.01 -0.61
C TRP A 155 -15.38 6.95 -1.22
N LYS A 156 -16.41 7.48 -0.56
CA LYS A 156 -17.78 7.55 -1.11
C LYS A 156 -17.86 8.50 -2.31
N THR A 157 -17.18 9.63 -2.24
CA THR A 157 -17.08 10.57 -3.37
C THR A 157 -16.43 9.88 -4.57
N LEU A 158 -15.31 9.20 -4.35
CA LEU A 158 -14.61 8.46 -5.40
C LEU A 158 -15.48 7.34 -6.00
N GLN A 159 -16.26 6.64 -5.18
CA GLN A 159 -17.17 5.59 -5.67
C GLN A 159 -18.30 6.14 -6.56
N VAL A 160 -18.85 7.32 -6.24
CA VAL A 160 -19.84 7.99 -7.10
C VAL A 160 -19.23 8.35 -8.46
N GLU A 161 -17.94 8.60 -8.52
CA GLU A 161 -17.19 8.91 -9.74
C GLU A 161 -16.72 7.65 -10.49
N GLY A 162 -17.13 6.44 -10.06
CA GLY A 162 -16.77 5.18 -10.69
C GLY A 162 -15.42 4.60 -10.24
N ILE A 163 -14.75 5.21 -9.26
CA ILE A 163 -13.47 4.74 -8.72
C ILE A 163 -13.75 3.83 -7.52
N GLN A 164 -13.32 2.56 -7.58
CA GLN A 164 -13.51 1.60 -6.49
C GLN A 164 -12.52 1.89 -5.35
N ALA A 165 -12.88 2.82 -4.48
CA ALA A 165 -12.03 3.25 -3.38
C ALA A 165 -12.44 2.62 -2.05
N VAL A 166 -11.45 2.24 -1.22
CA VAL A 166 -11.64 1.75 0.15
C VAL A 166 -10.58 2.34 1.09
N PRO A 167 -10.97 2.78 2.29
CA PRO A 167 -10.02 3.19 3.32
C PRO A 167 -9.39 1.94 3.97
N PHE A 168 -8.07 1.96 4.13
CA PHE A 168 -7.37 0.95 4.91
C PHE A 168 -7.47 1.27 6.41
N ASN A 169 -7.83 0.28 7.21
CA ASN A 169 -7.96 0.33 8.67
C ASN A 169 -8.66 1.63 9.17
N PRO A 170 -9.97 1.80 8.86
CA PRO A 170 -10.73 2.98 9.22
C PRO A 170 -10.64 3.29 10.71
N PHE A 171 -10.44 4.55 11.06
CA PHE A 171 -10.38 4.99 12.44
C PHE A 171 -11.78 5.04 13.06
N VAL A 172 -11.99 4.20 14.08
CA VAL A 172 -13.21 4.23 14.90
C VAL A 172 -12.80 4.62 16.32
N PRO A 173 -13.19 5.82 16.82
CA PRO A 173 -12.87 6.24 18.18
C PRO A 173 -13.32 5.21 19.19
N LEU A 174 -12.51 4.97 20.24
CA LEU A 174 -12.73 4.03 21.35
C LEU A 174 -12.76 2.53 21.00
N LEU A 175 -12.99 2.15 19.74
CA LEU A 175 -13.10 0.74 19.32
C LEU A 175 -11.85 0.23 18.59
N ASN A 176 -10.97 1.12 18.15
CA ASN A 176 -9.83 0.71 17.35
C ASN A 176 -8.58 0.49 18.21
N LEU A 177 -8.44 -0.73 18.72
CA LEU A 177 -7.27 -1.16 19.50
C LEU A 177 -5.99 -1.31 18.63
N VAL A 178 -6.09 -1.14 17.31
CA VAL A 178 -5.01 -1.40 16.35
C VAL A 178 -4.64 -0.12 15.57
N MET A 179 -4.53 1.00 16.28
CA MET A 179 -4.19 2.30 15.67
C MET A 179 -2.84 2.31 14.94
N ASN A 180 -1.90 1.45 15.35
CA ASN A 180 -0.52 1.46 14.85
C ASN A 180 -0.32 0.65 13.56
N SER A 181 -1.32 -0.12 13.10
CA SER A 181 -1.22 -0.85 11.83
C SER A 181 -1.65 0.06 10.69
N ARG A 182 -0.68 0.74 10.07
CA ARG A 182 -0.89 1.67 8.96
C ARG A 182 -0.28 1.14 7.68
N ASP A 183 -0.90 1.48 6.57
CA ASP A 183 -0.39 1.13 5.25
C ASP A 183 0.54 2.23 4.72
N HIS A 184 1.84 2.04 4.91
CA HIS A 184 2.85 3.04 4.53
C HIS A 184 3.36 2.89 3.08
N ARG A 185 2.69 2.09 2.26
CA ARG A 185 3.07 1.87 0.86
C ARG A 185 2.58 2.99 -0.05
N LYS A 186 3.33 3.24 -1.12
CA LYS A 186 2.98 4.13 -2.22
C LYS A 186 3.22 3.35 -3.49
N ILE A 187 2.14 2.85 -4.06
CA ILE A 187 2.19 1.95 -5.21
C ILE A 187 1.15 2.42 -6.23
N VAL A 188 1.56 2.51 -7.49
CA VAL A 188 0.65 2.65 -8.62
C VAL A 188 0.98 1.56 -9.63
N VAL A 189 -0.03 0.82 -10.07
CA VAL A 189 0.12 -0.20 -11.12
C VAL A 189 -0.86 0.12 -12.25
N ILE A 190 -0.35 0.18 -13.48
CA ILE A 190 -1.10 0.53 -14.67
C ILE A 190 -1.06 -0.65 -15.64
N ASP A 191 -2.23 -1.19 -15.99
CA ASP A 191 -2.43 -2.31 -16.91
C ASP A 191 -1.62 -3.58 -16.58
N GLY A 192 -1.10 -3.69 -15.34
CA GLY A 192 -0.18 -4.74 -14.92
C GLY A 192 1.19 -4.70 -15.62
N LYS A 193 1.54 -3.58 -16.25
CA LYS A 193 2.77 -3.40 -17.03
C LYS A 193 3.71 -2.35 -16.44
N ILE A 194 3.17 -1.25 -15.97
CA ILE A 194 3.95 -0.14 -15.40
C ILE A 194 3.67 -0.10 -13.90
N GLY A 195 4.73 -0.02 -13.10
CA GLY A 195 4.64 0.09 -11.65
C GLY A 195 5.46 1.26 -11.13
N TYR A 196 4.87 2.10 -10.27
CA TYR A 196 5.57 3.12 -9.50
C TYR A 196 5.57 2.73 -8.03
N THR A 197 6.67 2.98 -7.35
CA THR A 197 6.81 2.80 -5.89
C THR A 197 7.76 3.84 -5.31
N GLY A 198 7.52 4.24 -4.04
CA GLY A 198 8.34 5.22 -3.34
C GLY A 198 8.02 5.33 -1.85
#